data_47319e8ae2a9ee387c7061a85fcfc308
#
_entry.id   47319e8ae2a9ee387c7061a85fcfc308
#
_cell.length_a   1.000
_cell.length_b   1.000
_cell.length_c   1.000
_cell.angle_alpha   90.00
_cell.angle_beta   90.00
_cell.angle_gamma   90.00
#
_symmetry.space_group_name_H-M   'P 1'
#
loop_
_entity.id
_entity.type
_entity.pdbx_description
1 polymer ?
#
loop_
_entity_poly.entity_id
_entity_poly.type
_entity_poly.pdbx_seq_one_letter_code
_entity_poly.pdbx_strand_id
1 'polypeptide(L)'
;MTPRLLVRNGAQSKLLQQEKCELVFGEVDDKTAVQETVQGCSAVIYNIGIIREFPANGITYESLHYLGAKRCIDAAVNFKIDRFILMSANGVKTDGTGYQKTKMLAEEYLKSVNLDYTIFRPSLVFGDPRGNGRPEFCTQLKKDMLSLPFPSPNFFPGLNPFNSGNFAMSPIHAKDVASIFVKSINEMKTFKKTYHLGGKAISWKDIIKIISGAYGKKKWTIPAPAFFIKSLAAIFGRFAWFPITEDQITMLMEGNVCDSEEIFSTLEIKPIPFNSESLSYLKD
;
A
#
# COMPACT_ATOMS: atom_id res chain seq x y z
N MET A 1 -12.50 20.49 -8.67
CA MET A 1 -12.63 19.78 -7.38
C MET A 1 -11.40 20.14 -6.57
N THR A 2 -11.58 20.72 -5.37
CA THR A 2 -10.48 21.10 -4.48
C THR A 2 -10.34 20.03 -3.39
N PRO A 3 -9.19 19.36 -3.26
CA PRO A 3 -8.99 18.36 -2.21
C PRO A 3 -8.80 19.05 -0.85
N ARG A 4 -9.49 18.54 0.18
CA ARG A 4 -9.23 18.88 1.58
C ARG A 4 -8.48 17.72 2.23
N LEU A 5 -7.37 18.01 2.87
CA LEU A 5 -6.42 17.03 3.39
C LEU A 5 -6.32 17.13 4.91
N LEU A 6 -6.53 16.00 5.61
CA LEU A 6 -6.11 15.85 7.01
C LEU A 6 -4.59 15.63 7.05
N VAL A 7 -3.87 16.52 7.68
CA VAL A 7 -2.41 16.57 7.65
C VAL A 7 -1.85 16.65 9.07
N ARG A 8 -0.93 15.76 9.40
CA ARG A 8 -0.21 15.80 10.66
C ARG A 8 0.66 17.06 10.76
N ASN A 9 0.72 17.65 11.94
CA ASN A 9 1.61 18.79 12.18
C ASN A 9 3.05 18.48 11.73
N GLY A 10 3.65 19.39 10.95
CA GLY A 10 4.98 19.22 10.38
C GLY A 10 5.06 18.36 9.10
N ALA A 11 3.97 17.72 8.67
CA ALA A 11 3.96 16.90 7.46
C ALA A 11 3.57 17.68 6.19
N GLN A 12 3.15 18.93 6.30
CA GLN A 12 2.74 19.78 5.17
C GLN A 12 3.84 19.97 4.13
N SER A 13 5.11 20.01 4.55
CA SER A 13 6.26 20.11 3.64
C SER A 13 6.42 18.92 2.68
N LYS A 14 5.74 17.83 2.97
CA LYS A 14 5.70 16.63 2.11
C LYS A 14 4.62 16.72 1.03
N LEU A 15 3.71 17.70 1.10
CA LEU A 15 2.66 17.84 0.11
C LEU A 15 3.18 18.48 -1.16
N LEU A 16 2.77 17.90 -2.28
CA LEU A 16 2.97 18.52 -3.59
C LEU A 16 1.79 19.43 -3.86
N GLN A 17 2.05 20.65 -4.34
CA GLN A 17 0.99 21.60 -4.72
C GLN A 17 0.02 21.88 -3.57
N GLN A 18 0.56 22.08 -2.35
CA GLN A 18 -0.29 22.35 -1.17
C GLN A 18 -1.17 23.59 -1.35
N GLU A 19 -0.75 24.54 -2.21
CA GLU A 19 -1.51 25.74 -2.56
C GLU A 19 -2.83 25.45 -3.31
N LYS A 20 -3.00 24.22 -3.80
CA LYS A 20 -4.24 23.74 -4.45
C LYS A 20 -5.13 22.92 -3.53
N CYS A 21 -4.77 22.82 -2.26
CA CYS A 21 -5.48 22.00 -1.27
C CYS A 21 -5.92 22.85 -0.07
N GLU A 22 -7.06 22.49 0.50
CA GLU A 22 -7.43 22.92 1.84
C GLU A 22 -6.76 21.99 2.86
N LEU A 23 -6.13 22.55 3.90
CA LEU A 23 -5.43 21.75 4.91
C LEU A 23 -6.16 21.85 6.25
N VAL A 24 -6.46 20.71 6.85
CA VAL A 24 -6.89 20.59 8.24
C VAL A 24 -5.77 19.88 9.00
N PHE A 25 -5.29 20.50 10.07
CA PHE A 25 -4.18 19.93 10.85
C PHE A 25 -4.72 19.07 11.99
N GLY A 26 -4.27 17.84 12.08
CA GLY A 26 -4.64 16.88 13.09
C GLY A 26 -4.23 15.46 12.75
N GLU A 27 -4.51 14.56 13.66
CA GLU A 27 -4.31 13.12 13.50
C GLU A 27 -5.65 12.44 13.17
N VAL A 28 -5.61 11.23 12.63
CA VAL A 28 -6.83 10.49 12.28
C VAL A 28 -7.58 9.97 13.53
N ASP A 29 -6.96 9.98 14.69
CA ASP A 29 -7.60 9.71 16.00
C ASP A 29 -8.27 10.95 16.61
N ASP A 30 -7.97 12.15 16.14
CA ASP A 30 -8.66 13.37 16.50
C ASP A 30 -10.01 13.45 15.78
N LYS A 31 -11.08 13.21 16.54
CA LYS A 31 -12.46 13.24 16.03
C LYS A 31 -12.83 14.61 15.45
N THR A 32 -12.37 15.69 16.04
CA THR A 32 -12.69 17.06 15.62
C THR A 32 -12.02 17.36 14.28
N ALA A 33 -10.73 17.07 14.14
CA ALA A 33 -10.00 17.26 12.90
C ALA A 33 -10.57 16.40 11.75
N VAL A 34 -10.99 15.16 12.03
CA VAL A 34 -11.66 14.30 11.05
C VAL A 34 -12.99 14.89 10.61
N GLN A 35 -13.82 15.38 11.56
CA GLN A 35 -15.11 16.00 11.25
C GLN A 35 -14.94 17.26 10.41
N GLU A 36 -14.00 18.14 10.76
CA GLU A 36 -13.69 19.35 10.00
C GLU A 36 -13.20 19.01 8.58
N THR A 37 -12.38 17.96 8.44
CA THR A 37 -11.89 17.50 7.14
C THR A 37 -13.02 17.00 6.25
N VAL A 38 -14.00 16.29 6.81
CA VAL A 38 -15.05 15.61 6.06
C VAL A 38 -16.23 16.52 5.77
N GLN A 39 -16.58 17.44 6.68
CA GLN A 39 -17.76 18.30 6.59
C GLN A 39 -17.81 19.11 5.28
N GLY A 40 -18.90 18.98 4.54
CA GLY A 40 -19.13 19.70 3.26
C GLY A 40 -18.37 19.17 2.05
N CYS A 41 -17.69 18.04 2.19
CA CYS A 41 -17.08 17.35 1.04
C CYS A 41 -18.14 16.59 0.24
N SER A 42 -17.86 16.32 -1.03
CA SER A 42 -18.70 15.47 -1.89
C SER A 42 -18.29 13.99 -1.88
N ALA A 43 -17.07 13.69 -1.43
CA ALA A 43 -16.56 12.34 -1.32
C ALA A 43 -15.45 12.28 -0.28
N VAL A 44 -15.25 11.11 0.32
CA VAL A 44 -14.14 10.82 1.24
C VAL A 44 -13.26 9.75 0.64
N ILE A 45 -11.94 9.96 0.65
CA ILE A 45 -10.93 8.97 0.28
C ILE A 45 -10.08 8.66 1.49
N TYR A 46 -10.13 7.41 1.95
CA TYR A 46 -9.29 6.92 3.03
C TYR A 46 -8.17 6.06 2.48
N ASN A 47 -6.95 6.60 2.46
CA ASN A 47 -5.74 5.92 1.95
C ASN A 47 -4.65 5.76 3.01
N ILE A 48 -4.96 5.96 4.29
CA ILE A 48 -4.00 5.81 5.38
C ILE A 48 -3.67 4.32 5.58
N GLY A 49 -2.38 4.04 5.76
CA GLY A 49 -1.91 2.70 6.08
C GLY A 49 -0.44 2.68 6.44
N ILE A 50 -0.06 1.65 7.19
CA ILE A 50 1.31 1.35 7.58
C ILE A 50 1.60 -0.12 7.29
N ILE A 51 2.84 -0.46 7.01
CA ILE A 51 3.29 -1.85 6.83
C ILE A 51 4.09 -2.37 8.04
N ARG A 52 4.29 -1.50 9.04
CA ARG A 52 5.00 -1.80 10.27
C ARG A 52 4.43 -0.96 11.41
N GLU A 53 4.27 -1.59 12.56
CA GLU A 53 3.77 -0.93 13.77
C GLU A 53 4.90 -0.30 14.59
N PHE A 54 4.54 0.75 15.32
CA PHE A 54 5.35 1.40 16.35
C PHE A 54 4.48 1.64 17.59
N PRO A 55 4.18 0.58 18.35
CA PRO A 55 3.20 0.65 19.45
C PRO A 55 3.56 1.65 20.53
N ALA A 56 4.86 1.85 20.81
CA ALA A 56 5.33 2.85 21.76
C ALA A 56 4.92 4.29 21.37
N ASN A 57 4.61 4.53 20.10
CA ASN A 57 4.18 5.82 19.58
C ASN A 57 2.65 5.84 19.26
N GLY A 58 1.90 4.83 19.69
CA GLY A 58 0.47 4.71 19.37
C GLY A 58 0.18 4.34 17.90
N ILE A 59 1.21 4.04 17.11
CA ILE A 59 1.09 3.72 15.67
C ILE A 59 0.92 2.22 15.51
N THR A 60 -0.34 1.76 15.39
CA THR A 60 -0.70 0.34 15.25
C THR A 60 -1.57 0.11 14.02
N TYR A 61 -1.63 -1.14 13.55
CA TYR A 61 -2.56 -1.53 12.49
C TYR A 61 -4.00 -1.25 12.90
N GLU A 62 -4.37 -1.57 14.13
CA GLU A 62 -5.73 -1.32 14.61
C GLU A 62 -6.08 0.16 14.60
N SER A 63 -5.20 1.03 15.13
CA SER A 63 -5.46 2.47 15.23
C SER A 63 -5.60 3.13 13.85
N LEU A 64 -4.76 2.74 12.88
CA LEU A 64 -4.71 3.40 11.58
C LEU A 64 -5.53 2.67 10.49
N HIS A 65 -5.60 1.34 10.48
CA HIS A 65 -6.34 0.65 9.42
C HIS A 65 -7.82 0.54 9.74
N TYR A 66 -8.18 0.21 10.98
CA TYR A 66 -9.57 -0.02 11.37
C TYR A 66 -10.21 1.19 12.04
N LEU A 67 -9.71 1.62 13.21
CA LEU A 67 -10.34 2.69 13.98
C LEU A 67 -10.31 4.04 13.25
N GLY A 68 -9.23 4.36 12.55
CA GLY A 68 -9.13 5.55 11.73
C GLY A 68 -10.10 5.54 10.56
N ALA A 69 -10.17 4.41 9.82
CA ALA A 69 -11.15 4.25 8.75
C ALA A 69 -12.59 4.34 9.27
N LYS A 70 -12.90 3.63 10.37
CA LYS A 70 -14.21 3.68 11.02
C LYS A 70 -14.61 5.11 11.36
N ARG A 71 -13.71 5.89 11.94
CA ARG A 71 -13.99 7.30 12.32
C ARG A 71 -14.31 8.17 11.10
N CYS A 72 -13.60 7.99 9.99
CA CYS A 72 -13.89 8.69 8.75
C CYS A 72 -15.19 8.24 8.10
N ILE A 73 -15.53 6.94 8.18
CA ILE A 73 -16.81 6.39 7.71
C ILE A 73 -17.97 6.96 8.54
N ASP A 74 -17.84 6.96 9.88
CA ASP A 74 -18.86 7.53 10.78
C ASP A 74 -19.07 9.03 10.50
N ALA A 75 -17.99 9.78 10.24
CA ALA A 75 -18.09 11.19 9.86
C ALA A 75 -18.80 11.37 8.52
N ALA A 76 -18.51 10.54 7.50
CA ALA A 76 -19.21 10.59 6.23
C ALA A 76 -20.71 10.35 6.38
N VAL A 77 -21.11 9.34 7.17
CA VAL A 77 -22.53 9.05 7.46
C VAL A 77 -23.18 10.24 8.18
N ASN A 78 -22.53 10.78 9.21
CA ASN A 78 -23.06 11.90 10.01
C ASN A 78 -23.27 13.18 9.18
N PHE A 79 -22.37 13.47 8.24
CA PHE A 79 -22.47 14.63 7.36
C PHE A 79 -23.21 14.35 6.04
N LYS A 80 -23.81 13.16 5.89
CA LYS A 80 -24.58 12.74 4.71
C LYS A 80 -23.76 12.82 3.41
N ILE A 81 -22.53 12.35 3.48
CA ILE A 81 -21.64 12.24 2.33
C ILE A 81 -21.72 10.80 1.84
N ASP A 82 -22.39 10.57 0.73
CA ASP A 82 -22.71 9.24 0.25
C ASP A 82 -21.49 8.50 -0.33
N ARG A 83 -20.51 9.24 -0.88
CA ARG A 83 -19.39 8.67 -1.61
C ARG A 83 -18.16 8.41 -0.74
N PHE A 84 -17.73 7.14 -0.64
CA PHE A 84 -16.54 6.74 0.13
C PHE A 84 -15.62 5.80 -0.65
N ILE A 85 -14.33 6.13 -0.73
CA ILE A 85 -13.31 5.28 -1.36
C ILE A 85 -12.30 4.83 -0.30
N LEU A 86 -12.17 3.51 -0.16
CA LEU A 86 -11.26 2.89 0.80
C LEU A 86 -10.06 2.25 0.10
N MET A 87 -8.85 2.63 0.49
CA MET A 87 -7.63 1.91 0.14
C MET A 87 -7.40 0.76 1.12
N SER A 88 -7.74 -0.44 0.69
CA SER A 88 -7.42 -1.70 1.38
C SER A 88 -6.09 -2.27 0.88
N ALA A 89 -5.95 -3.58 0.79
CA ALA A 89 -4.78 -4.25 0.23
C ALA A 89 -5.17 -5.59 -0.40
N ASN A 90 -4.44 -6.02 -1.42
CA ASN A 90 -4.60 -7.38 -1.93
C ASN A 90 -4.14 -8.40 -0.87
N GLY A 91 -4.84 -9.54 -0.78
CA GLY A 91 -4.56 -10.58 0.20
C GLY A 91 -5.11 -10.35 1.61
N VAL A 92 -5.99 -9.33 1.84
CA VAL A 92 -6.67 -9.17 3.13
C VAL A 92 -7.59 -10.34 3.43
N LYS A 93 -7.60 -10.79 4.68
CA LYS A 93 -8.39 -11.93 5.16
C LYS A 93 -8.56 -11.91 6.68
N THR A 94 -9.58 -12.59 7.18
CA THR A 94 -9.94 -12.60 8.61
C THR A 94 -9.01 -13.43 9.49
N ASP A 95 -8.33 -14.43 8.92
CA ASP A 95 -7.41 -15.34 9.60
C ASP A 95 -5.92 -15.05 9.30
N GLY A 96 -5.64 -13.89 8.71
CA GLY A 96 -4.30 -13.47 8.31
C GLY A 96 -3.46 -12.82 9.43
N THR A 97 -2.43 -12.10 9.00
CA THR A 97 -1.59 -11.25 9.86
C THR A 97 -2.39 -10.08 10.46
N GLY A 98 -1.83 -9.40 11.46
CA GLY A 98 -2.46 -8.20 12.04
C GLY A 98 -2.80 -7.14 10.98
N TYR A 99 -1.89 -6.93 10.02
CA TYR A 99 -2.12 -6.07 8.86
C TYR A 99 -3.36 -6.48 8.04
N GLN A 100 -3.42 -7.76 7.66
CA GLN A 100 -4.50 -8.30 6.81
C GLN A 100 -5.86 -8.23 7.53
N LYS A 101 -5.91 -8.62 8.81
CA LYS A 101 -7.11 -8.60 9.65
C LYS A 101 -7.69 -7.18 9.80
N THR A 102 -6.85 -6.22 10.15
CA THR A 102 -7.32 -4.86 10.41
C THR A 102 -7.81 -4.14 9.16
N LYS A 103 -7.19 -4.41 8.00
CA LYS A 103 -7.70 -3.94 6.71
C LYS A 103 -9.04 -4.60 6.36
N MET A 104 -9.18 -5.91 6.60
CA MET A 104 -10.46 -6.62 6.37
C MET A 104 -11.57 -6.07 7.27
N LEU A 105 -11.32 -5.82 8.56
CA LEU A 105 -12.28 -5.21 9.47
C LEU A 105 -12.77 -3.83 8.98
N ALA A 106 -11.88 -3.03 8.41
CA ALA A 106 -12.27 -1.74 7.82
C ALA A 106 -13.21 -1.92 6.61
N GLU A 107 -12.94 -2.91 5.76
CA GLU A 107 -13.83 -3.23 4.63
C GLU A 107 -15.21 -3.71 5.08
N GLU A 108 -15.24 -4.63 6.06
CA GLU A 108 -16.50 -5.17 6.62
C GLU A 108 -17.33 -4.05 7.26
N TYR A 109 -16.69 -3.15 8.01
CA TYR A 109 -17.36 -2.01 8.58
C TYR A 109 -17.94 -1.08 7.50
N LEU A 110 -17.16 -0.75 6.46
CA LEU A 110 -17.64 0.08 5.36
C LEU A 110 -18.82 -0.57 4.61
N LYS A 111 -18.80 -1.88 4.43
CA LYS A 111 -19.90 -2.62 3.80
C LYS A 111 -21.17 -2.69 4.67
N SER A 112 -21.03 -2.55 5.98
CA SER A 112 -22.18 -2.59 6.91
C SER A 112 -22.98 -1.29 6.95
N VAL A 113 -22.46 -0.19 6.41
CA VAL A 113 -23.14 1.11 6.37
C VAL A 113 -23.68 1.40 4.97
N ASN A 114 -24.70 2.25 4.89
CA ASN A 114 -25.31 2.60 3.60
C ASN A 114 -24.57 3.79 2.94
N LEU A 115 -23.42 3.49 2.32
CA LEU A 115 -22.64 4.44 1.52
C LEU A 115 -22.42 3.89 0.11
N ASP A 116 -22.25 4.77 -0.87
CA ASP A 116 -21.79 4.44 -2.21
C ASP A 116 -20.26 4.26 -2.19
N TYR A 117 -19.83 3.15 -1.61
CA TYR A 117 -18.40 2.89 -1.44
C TYR A 117 -17.76 2.27 -2.69
N THR A 118 -16.45 2.44 -2.78
CA THR A 118 -15.57 1.57 -3.59
C THR A 118 -14.37 1.17 -2.74
N ILE A 119 -14.03 -0.11 -2.73
CA ILE A 119 -12.87 -0.63 -2.04
C ILE A 119 -11.82 -1.02 -3.08
N PHE A 120 -10.64 -0.47 -2.95
CA PHE A 120 -9.50 -0.85 -3.78
C PHE A 120 -8.49 -1.64 -2.98
N ARG A 121 -8.10 -2.80 -3.52
CA ARG A 121 -7.11 -3.72 -2.96
C ARG A 121 -5.85 -3.72 -3.82
N PRO A 122 -4.98 -2.70 -3.68
CA PRO A 122 -3.73 -2.69 -4.43
C PRO A 122 -2.81 -3.83 -4.01
N SER A 123 -2.10 -4.38 -5.00
CA SER A 123 -0.95 -5.23 -4.82
C SER A 123 0.26 -4.38 -4.42
N LEU A 124 1.44 -4.67 -4.95
CA LEU A 124 2.65 -3.92 -4.70
C LEU A 124 2.62 -2.56 -5.42
N VAL A 125 2.50 -1.48 -4.68
CA VAL A 125 2.53 -0.12 -5.26
C VAL A 125 3.98 0.33 -5.42
N PHE A 126 4.33 0.83 -6.62
CA PHE A 126 5.65 1.37 -6.92
C PHE A 126 5.56 2.74 -7.61
N GLY A 127 6.64 3.52 -7.57
CA GLY A 127 6.76 4.79 -8.27
C GLY A 127 7.60 5.80 -7.50
N ASP A 128 8.09 6.82 -8.20
CA ASP A 128 8.93 7.87 -7.61
C ASP A 128 8.29 8.47 -6.36
N PRO A 129 8.93 8.36 -5.18
CA PRO A 129 8.42 8.92 -3.93
C PRO A 129 8.46 10.46 -3.91
N ARG A 130 9.12 11.10 -4.88
CA ARG A 130 9.24 12.56 -5.01
C ARG A 130 9.73 13.24 -3.74
N GLY A 131 10.83 12.76 -3.20
CA GLY A 131 11.49 13.32 -2.02
C GLY A 131 11.91 12.30 -0.97
N ASN A 132 12.75 12.73 -0.06
CA ASN A 132 13.32 11.88 0.98
C ASN A 132 12.32 11.56 2.09
N GLY A 133 12.48 10.38 2.71
CA GLY A 133 11.72 9.97 3.89
C GLY A 133 10.28 9.52 3.60
N ARG A 134 9.92 9.27 2.34
CA ARG A 134 8.68 8.60 1.96
C ARG A 134 8.96 7.14 1.70
N PRO A 135 8.27 6.22 2.40
CA PRO A 135 8.45 4.79 2.15
C PRO A 135 7.96 4.45 0.73
N GLU A 136 8.81 3.80 -0.05
CA GLU A 136 8.47 3.27 -1.36
C GLU A 136 9.23 1.96 -1.53
N PHE A 137 8.53 0.94 -2.03
CA PHE A 137 9.03 -0.43 -2.04
C PHE A 137 10.36 -0.60 -2.79
N CYS A 138 10.46 -0.10 -4.02
CA CYS A 138 11.67 -0.31 -4.82
C CYS A 138 12.88 0.45 -4.27
N THR A 139 12.65 1.66 -3.74
CA THR A 139 13.69 2.47 -3.09
C THR A 139 14.17 1.79 -1.80
N GLN A 140 13.25 1.28 -0.98
CA GLN A 140 13.61 0.54 0.23
C GLN A 140 14.36 -0.75 -0.12
N LEU A 141 13.86 -1.53 -1.07
CA LEU A 141 14.52 -2.77 -1.49
C LEU A 141 15.92 -2.50 -2.06
N LYS A 142 16.09 -1.43 -2.85
CA LYS A 142 17.42 -0.97 -3.31
C LYS A 142 18.32 -0.69 -2.12
N LYS A 143 17.88 0.13 -1.17
CA LYS A 143 18.66 0.56 -0.03
C LYS A 143 19.01 -0.59 0.93
N ASP A 144 18.01 -1.36 1.31
CA ASP A 144 18.11 -2.32 2.43
C ASP A 144 18.65 -3.69 1.99
N MET A 145 18.62 -3.99 0.68
CA MET A 145 19.02 -5.31 0.19
C MET A 145 19.91 -5.25 -1.07
N LEU A 146 19.48 -4.53 -2.11
CA LEU A 146 20.12 -4.65 -3.43
C LEU A 146 21.44 -3.89 -3.53
N SER A 147 21.64 -2.81 -2.79
CA SER A 147 22.90 -2.04 -2.76
C SER A 147 23.97 -2.66 -1.87
N LEU A 148 23.61 -3.61 -1.02
CA LEU A 148 24.57 -4.30 -0.15
C LEU A 148 25.54 -5.17 -0.98
N PRO A 149 26.78 -5.40 -0.51
CA PRO A 149 27.77 -6.21 -1.26
C PRO A 149 27.48 -7.72 -1.26
N PHE A 150 26.43 -8.16 -0.56
CA PHE A 150 26.05 -9.56 -0.41
C PHE A 150 25.01 -9.97 -1.45
N PRO A 151 24.92 -11.27 -1.84
CA PRO A 151 23.85 -11.77 -2.67
C PRO A 151 22.47 -11.51 -2.07
N SER A 152 21.47 -11.22 -2.90
CA SER A 152 20.09 -11.04 -2.44
C SER A 152 19.40 -12.38 -2.25
N PRO A 153 18.52 -12.54 -1.25
CA PRO A 153 17.78 -13.77 -1.05
C PRO A 153 16.67 -13.96 -2.08
N ASN A 154 16.68 -15.11 -2.74
CA ASN A 154 15.51 -15.65 -3.40
C ASN A 154 14.78 -16.55 -2.41
N PHE A 155 13.75 -16.03 -1.79
CA PHE A 155 12.98 -16.74 -0.78
C PHE A 155 12.23 -17.93 -1.39
N PHE A 156 12.05 -19.00 -0.58
CA PHE A 156 11.24 -20.14 -0.96
C PHE A 156 10.56 -20.76 0.29
N PRO A 157 9.34 -21.31 0.12
CA PRO A 157 8.68 -22.04 1.20
C PRO A 157 9.26 -23.44 1.37
N GLY A 158 9.28 -23.96 2.61
CA GLY A 158 9.74 -25.32 2.90
C GLY A 158 11.23 -25.53 2.69
N LEU A 159 11.62 -26.75 2.25
CA LEU A 159 13.03 -27.19 2.15
C LEU A 159 13.53 -27.32 0.69
N ASN A 160 12.67 -27.12 -0.30
CA ASN A 160 13.04 -27.30 -1.71
C ASN A 160 13.51 -25.99 -2.35
N PRO A 161 14.81 -25.80 -2.62
CA PRO A 161 15.36 -24.56 -3.15
C PRO A 161 15.07 -24.35 -4.65
N PHE A 162 14.61 -25.36 -5.39
CA PHE A 162 14.35 -25.25 -6.85
C PHE A 162 13.23 -24.23 -7.16
N ASN A 163 12.34 -23.97 -6.21
CA ASN A 163 11.28 -22.98 -6.36
C ASN A 163 11.63 -21.59 -5.80
N SER A 164 12.92 -21.34 -5.52
CA SER A 164 13.32 -20.06 -4.93
C SER A 164 13.02 -18.87 -5.84
N GLY A 165 12.38 -17.85 -5.28
CA GLY A 165 12.01 -16.63 -5.98
C GLY A 165 10.90 -16.77 -7.02
N ASN A 166 10.18 -17.91 -7.07
CA ASN A 166 9.10 -18.14 -8.04
C ASN A 166 7.74 -17.58 -7.62
N PHE A 167 7.54 -17.23 -6.34
CA PHE A 167 6.32 -16.52 -5.97
C PHE A 167 6.25 -15.18 -6.72
N ALA A 168 5.02 -14.76 -7.04
CA ALA A 168 4.80 -13.63 -7.92
C ALA A 168 3.99 -12.51 -7.26
N MET A 169 4.13 -11.32 -7.78
CA MET A 169 3.37 -10.13 -7.43
C MET A 169 2.89 -9.43 -8.70
N SER A 170 1.84 -8.63 -8.57
CA SER A 170 1.31 -7.78 -9.64
C SER A 170 1.60 -6.30 -9.32
N PRO A 171 2.83 -5.79 -9.53
CA PRO A 171 3.16 -4.40 -9.22
C PRO A 171 2.27 -3.42 -9.98
N ILE A 172 1.78 -2.37 -9.30
CA ILE A 172 0.99 -1.29 -9.91
C ILE A 172 1.65 0.06 -9.64
N HIS A 173 1.65 0.92 -10.65
CA HIS A 173 2.25 2.25 -10.50
C HIS A 173 1.37 3.20 -9.67
N ALA A 174 1.98 3.99 -8.78
CA ALA A 174 1.26 4.92 -7.91
C ALA A 174 0.39 5.94 -8.67
N LYS A 175 0.82 6.36 -9.88
CA LYS A 175 0.00 7.23 -10.74
C LYS A 175 -1.28 6.54 -11.23
N ASP A 176 -1.21 5.23 -11.52
CA ASP A 176 -2.40 4.47 -11.94
C ASP A 176 -3.36 4.33 -10.77
N VAL A 177 -2.88 4.01 -9.57
CA VAL A 177 -3.69 3.98 -8.35
C VAL A 177 -4.37 5.33 -8.13
N ALA A 178 -3.63 6.44 -8.20
CA ALA A 178 -4.19 7.77 -8.03
C ALA A 178 -5.25 8.11 -9.11
N SER A 179 -4.99 7.75 -10.37
CA SER A 179 -5.94 7.96 -11.47
C SER A 179 -7.22 7.15 -11.29
N ILE A 180 -7.10 5.89 -10.84
CA ILE A 180 -8.25 5.02 -10.53
C ILE A 180 -9.09 5.66 -9.42
N PHE A 181 -8.48 6.11 -8.33
CA PHE A 181 -9.18 6.73 -7.22
C PHE A 181 -9.96 7.97 -7.67
N VAL A 182 -9.31 8.88 -8.40
CA VAL A 182 -9.95 10.13 -8.85
C VAL A 182 -11.07 9.88 -9.86
N LYS A 183 -10.84 9.02 -10.86
CA LYS A 183 -11.86 8.69 -11.86
C LYS A 183 -13.06 7.98 -11.22
N SER A 184 -12.84 7.16 -10.22
CA SER A 184 -13.91 6.41 -9.53
C SER A 184 -14.82 7.29 -8.67
N ILE A 185 -14.45 8.54 -8.35
CA ILE A 185 -15.29 9.39 -7.51
C ILE A 185 -16.71 9.51 -8.07
N ASN A 186 -16.83 9.76 -9.38
CA ASN A 186 -18.10 9.96 -10.07
C ASN A 186 -18.53 8.78 -10.96
N GLU A 187 -17.76 7.69 -11.02
CA GLU A 187 -18.07 6.54 -11.86
C GLU A 187 -18.99 5.57 -11.13
N MET A 188 -20.29 5.67 -11.38
CA MET A 188 -21.33 4.85 -10.72
C MET A 188 -21.12 3.35 -10.90
N LYS A 189 -20.49 2.91 -12.01
CA LYS A 189 -20.18 1.48 -12.22
C LYS A 189 -19.25 0.91 -11.16
N THR A 190 -18.55 1.77 -10.40
CA THR A 190 -17.65 1.36 -9.32
C THR A 190 -18.31 1.34 -7.95
N PHE A 191 -19.56 1.81 -7.81
CA PHE A 191 -20.24 1.91 -6.53
C PHE A 191 -20.58 0.53 -5.97
N LYS A 192 -20.42 0.40 -4.66
CA LYS A 192 -20.64 -0.85 -3.87
C LYS A 192 -19.82 -2.05 -4.37
N LYS A 193 -18.66 -1.77 -4.99
CA LYS A 193 -17.76 -2.78 -5.52
C LYS A 193 -16.40 -2.79 -4.81
N THR A 194 -15.74 -3.95 -4.92
CA THR A 194 -14.36 -4.16 -4.48
C THR A 194 -13.53 -4.59 -5.68
N TYR A 195 -12.42 -3.88 -5.93
CA TYR A 195 -11.51 -4.17 -7.03
C TYR A 195 -10.12 -4.46 -6.53
N HIS A 196 -9.48 -5.45 -7.13
CA HIS A 196 -8.04 -5.65 -6.98
C HIS A 196 -7.29 -4.74 -7.96
N LEU A 197 -6.15 -4.20 -7.52
CA LEU A 197 -5.34 -3.32 -8.34
C LEU A 197 -3.92 -3.88 -8.47
N GLY A 198 -3.57 -4.31 -9.68
CA GLY A 198 -2.24 -4.84 -10.00
C GLY A 198 -1.95 -4.77 -11.48
N GLY A 199 -0.69 -4.73 -11.83
CA GLY A 199 -0.23 -4.90 -13.19
C GLY A 199 0.00 -6.38 -13.55
N LYS A 200 0.83 -6.62 -14.57
CA LYS A 200 1.26 -7.98 -14.95
C LYS A 200 1.96 -8.68 -13.79
N ALA A 201 1.63 -9.94 -13.57
CA ALA A 201 2.32 -10.76 -12.57
C ALA A 201 3.80 -10.97 -12.93
N ILE A 202 4.68 -10.75 -11.95
CA ILE A 202 6.14 -10.83 -12.10
C ILE A 202 6.70 -11.63 -10.92
N SER A 203 7.60 -12.57 -11.19
CA SER A 203 8.26 -13.37 -10.15
C SER A 203 9.20 -12.51 -9.29
N TRP A 204 9.40 -12.89 -8.03
CA TRP A 204 10.32 -12.21 -7.13
C TRP A 204 11.73 -12.07 -7.71
N LYS A 205 12.25 -13.13 -8.32
CA LYS A 205 13.56 -13.11 -8.97
C LYS A 205 13.64 -12.10 -10.12
N ASP A 206 12.55 -11.94 -10.90
CA ASP A 206 12.50 -10.95 -11.97
C ASP A 206 12.31 -9.54 -11.42
N ILE A 207 11.56 -9.34 -10.32
CA ILE A 207 11.47 -8.07 -9.62
C ILE A 207 12.87 -7.60 -9.19
N ILE A 208 13.66 -8.47 -8.53
CA ILE A 208 15.04 -8.16 -8.16
C ILE A 208 15.88 -7.77 -9.38
N LYS A 209 15.76 -8.53 -10.47
CA LYS A 209 16.50 -8.28 -11.72
C LYS A 209 16.10 -6.95 -12.36
N ILE A 210 14.82 -6.65 -12.43
CA ILE A 210 14.31 -5.40 -13.01
C ILE A 210 14.75 -4.21 -12.19
N ILE A 211 14.59 -4.26 -10.85
CA ILE A 211 14.99 -3.17 -9.96
C ILE A 211 16.50 -2.95 -10.05
N SER A 212 17.32 -4.00 -9.93
CA SER A 212 18.78 -3.84 -9.98
C SER A 212 19.27 -3.35 -11.35
N GLY A 213 18.64 -3.80 -12.44
CA GLY A 213 18.90 -3.30 -13.80
C GLY A 213 18.55 -1.82 -13.99
N ALA A 214 17.50 -1.33 -13.30
CA ALA A 214 17.06 0.07 -13.41
C ALA A 214 18.12 1.08 -12.93
N TYR A 215 18.96 0.71 -11.96
CA TYR A 215 20.10 1.54 -11.51
C TYR A 215 21.47 1.02 -11.98
N GLY A 216 21.48 0.21 -13.06
CA GLY A 216 22.70 -0.18 -13.76
C GLY A 216 23.54 -1.28 -13.08
N LYS A 217 22.96 -2.07 -12.16
CA LYS A 217 23.68 -3.15 -11.47
C LYS A 217 23.09 -4.53 -11.79
N LYS A 218 23.94 -5.54 -11.79
CA LYS A 218 23.53 -6.94 -11.77
C LYS A 218 23.63 -7.46 -10.35
N LYS A 219 22.52 -7.90 -9.78
CA LYS A 219 22.47 -8.45 -8.43
C LYS A 219 22.49 -9.97 -8.46
N TRP A 220 23.44 -10.56 -7.75
CA TRP A 220 23.48 -12.00 -7.53
C TRP A 220 22.46 -12.38 -6.46
N THR A 221 21.87 -13.54 -6.64
CA THR A 221 20.85 -14.06 -5.74
C THR A 221 21.21 -15.46 -5.27
N ILE A 222 20.83 -15.80 -4.06
CA ILE A 222 20.97 -17.13 -3.47
C ILE A 222 19.62 -17.62 -2.96
N PRO A 223 19.34 -18.93 -3.00
CA PRO A 223 18.18 -19.49 -2.35
C PRO A 223 18.21 -19.23 -0.85
N ALA A 224 17.09 -18.76 -0.30
CA ALA A 224 16.94 -18.47 1.13
C ALA A 224 15.63 -19.06 1.66
N PRO A 225 15.66 -20.01 2.61
CA PRO A 225 14.45 -20.57 3.20
C PRO A 225 13.68 -19.50 3.97
N ALA A 226 12.41 -19.30 3.62
CA ALA A 226 11.60 -18.28 4.26
C ALA A 226 11.41 -18.50 5.76
N PHE A 227 11.34 -19.75 6.21
CA PHE A 227 11.19 -20.08 7.63
C PHE A 227 12.36 -19.56 8.48
N PHE A 228 13.60 -19.60 7.97
CA PHE A 228 14.77 -19.08 8.69
C PHE A 228 14.68 -17.56 8.87
N ILE A 229 14.34 -16.85 7.79
CA ILE A 229 14.16 -15.39 7.86
C ILE A 229 12.97 -15.02 8.76
N LYS A 230 11.88 -15.80 8.70
CA LYS A 230 10.72 -15.62 9.57
C LYS A 230 11.09 -15.78 11.05
N SER A 231 11.90 -16.79 11.41
CA SER A 231 12.40 -16.98 12.78
C SER A 231 13.27 -15.81 13.25
N LEU A 232 14.14 -15.29 12.39
CA LEU A 232 14.93 -14.09 12.69
C LEU A 232 14.04 -12.87 12.86
N ALA A 233 13.03 -12.71 12.01
CA ALA A 233 12.08 -11.60 12.06
C ALA A 233 11.20 -11.67 13.33
N ALA A 234 10.83 -12.85 13.81
CA ALA A 234 10.09 -13.02 15.07
C ALA A 234 10.88 -12.52 16.28
N ILE A 235 12.23 -12.69 16.27
CA ILE A 235 13.11 -12.26 17.34
C ILE A 235 13.49 -10.78 17.21
N PHE A 236 13.91 -10.38 16.02
CA PHE A 236 14.53 -9.09 15.76
C PHE A 236 13.60 -8.08 15.08
N GLY A 237 12.47 -8.50 14.53
CA GLY A 237 11.55 -7.64 13.77
C GLY A 237 10.96 -6.48 14.58
N ARG A 238 10.99 -6.54 15.92
CA ARG A 238 10.60 -5.42 16.80
C ARG A 238 11.58 -4.24 16.75
N PHE A 239 12.84 -4.48 16.35
CA PHE A 239 13.87 -3.45 16.32
C PHE A 239 13.87 -2.73 14.95
N ALA A 240 13.92 -1.40 14.97
CA ALA A 240 13.85 -0.58 13.76
C ALA A 240 14.98 -0.84 12.74
N TRP A 241 16.14 -1.34 13.19
CA TRP A 241 17.27 -1.67 12.33
C TRP A 241 17.10 -2.98 11.55
N PHE A 242 16.17 -3.87 11.99
CA PHE A 242 15.93 -5.13 11.27
C PHE A 242 14.98 -4.86 10.08
N PRO A 243 15.35 -5.28 8.85
CA PRO A 243 14.73 -4.77 7.63
C PRO A 243 13.31 -5.29 7.36
N ILE A 244 12.92 -6.42 7.96
CA ILE A 244 11.65 -7.09 7.68
C ILE A 244 10.98 -7.59 8.96
N THR A 245 9.64 -7.54 9.04
CA THR A 245 8.87 -8.12 10.14
C THR A 245 8.37 -9.53 9.78
N GLU A 246 7.92 -10.29 10.80
CA GLU A 246 7.31 -11.61 10.59
C GLU A 246 6.07 -11.53 9.69
N ASP A 247 5.21 -10.53 9.88
CA ASP A 247 4.04 -10.28 9.04
C ASP A 247 4.43 -10.01 7.59
N GLN A 248 5.46 -9.19 7.37
CA GLN A 248 5.93 -8.86 6.02
C GLN A 248 6.47 -10.08 5.27
N ILE A 249 7.28 -10.95 5.93
CA ILE A 249 7.77 -12.17 5.25
C ILE A 249 6.63 -13.16 5.01
N THR A 250 5.66 -13.26 5.92
CA THR A 250 4.48 -14.10 5.74
C THR A 250 3.67 -13.66 4.52
N MET A 251 3.33 -12.38 4.44
CA MET A 251 2.60 -11.81 3.29
C MET A 251 3.41 -11.89 1.98
N LEU A 252 4.72 -11.71 2.04
CA LEU A 252 5.60 -11.85 0.88
C LEU A 252 5.53 -13.27 0.31
N MET A 253 5.54 -14.29 1.17
CA MET A 253 5.52 -15.70 0.75
C MET A 253 4.15 -16.18 0.23
N GLU A 254 3.07 -15.52 0.64
CA GLU A 254 1.74 -15.77 0.06
C GLU A 254 1.66 -15.35 -1.41
N GLY A 255 2.58 -14.51 -1.85
CA GLY A 255 2.50 -13.83 -3.14
C GLY A 255 1.47 -12.71 -3.13
N ASN A 256 1.38 -11.98 -4.23
CA ASN A 256 0.47 -10.85 -4.32
C ASN A 256 0.05 -10.61 -5.79
N VAL A 257 -0.57 -11.65 -6.37
CA VAL A 257 -1.08 -11.62 -7.75
C VAL A 257 -2.57 -11.31 -7.74
N CYS A 258 -3.01 -10.50 -8.68
CA CYS A 258 -4.42 -10.19 -8.86
C CYS A 258 -4.72 -9.83 -10.31
N ASP A 259 -6.02 -9.93 -10.66
CA ASP A 259 -6.56 -9.44 -11.92
C ASP A 259 -7.22 -8.08 -11.70
N SER A 260 -6.96 -7.16 -12.62
CA SER A 260 -7.45 -5.77 -12.59
C SER A 260 -8.05 -5.32 -13.93
N GLU A 261 -8.32 -6.25 -14.83
CA GLU A 261 -8.80 -5.95 -16.19
C GLU A 261 -10.15 -5.20 -16.17
N GLU A 262 -11.07 -5.61 -15.29
CA GLU A 262 -12.39 -4.96 -15.15
C GLU A 262 -12.25 -3.47 -14.83
N ILE A 263 -11.45 -3.09 -13.85
CA ILE A 263 -11.33 -1.69 -13.44
C ILE A 263 -10.53 -0.86 -14.45
N PHE A 264 -9.50 -1.44 -15.08
CA PHE A 264 -8.75 -0.75 -16.12
C PHE A 264 -9.62 -0.47 -17.34
N SER A 265 -10.44 -1.44 -17.77
CA SER A 265 -11.37 -1.26 -18.88
C SER A 265 -12.52 -0.29 -18.52
N THR A 266 -13.08 -0.38 -17.32
CA THR A 266 -14.16 0.51 -16.85
C THR A 266 -13.73 1.97 -16.82
N LEU A 267 -12.49 2.25 -16.42
CA LEU A 267 -11.97 3.61 -16.27
C LEU A 267 -11.10 4.06 -17.46
N GLU A 268 -10.96 3.23 -18.48
CA GLU A 268 -10.10 3.48 -19.64
C GLU A 268 -8.68 3.89 -19.23
N ILE A 269 -8.05 3.05 -18.40
CA ILE A 269 -6.68 3.25 -17.92
C ILE A 269 -5.77 2.21 -18.54
N LYS A 270 -4.69 2.67 -19.19
CA LYS A 270 -3.59 1.82 -19.62
C LYS A 270 -2.53 1.78 -18.52
N PRO A 271 -2.32 0.64 -17.85
CA PRO A 271 -1.40 0.56 -16.73
C PRO A 271 0.06 0.81 -17.16
N ILE A 272 0.79 1.53 -16.33
CA ILE A 272 2.23 1.78 -16.48
C ILE A 272 2.97 0.49 -16.15
N PRO A 273 3.79 -0.05 -17.07
CA PRO A 273 4.46 -1.34 -16.84
C PRO A 273 5.57 -1.23 -15.78
N PHE A 274 5.79 -2.31 -15.04
CA PHE A 274 6.93 -2.45 -14.13
C PHE A 274 8.17 -2.84 -14.92
N ASN A 275 8.99 -1.85 -15.27
CA ASN A 275 10.19 -2.05 -16.08
C ASN A 275 11.29 -1.02 -15.71
N SER A 276 12.45 -1.12 -16.33
CA SER A 276 13.59 -0.23 -16.04
C SER A 276 13.29 1.24 -16.37
N GLU A 277 12.39 1.53 -17.30
CA GLU A 277 12.02 2.91 -17.66
C GLU A 277 11.17 3.55 -16.56
N SER A 278 10.10 2.88 -16.11
CA SER A 278 9.24 3.35 -15.02
C SER A 278 9.95 3.40 -13.66
N LEU A 279 11.08 2.72 -13.52
CA LEU A 279 11.95 2.71 -12.34
C LEU A 279 13.19 3.60 -12.49
N SER A 280 13.23 4.49 -13.50
CA SER A 280 14.39 5.36 -13.76
C SER A 280 14.79 6.26 -12.58
N TYR A 281 13.85 6.59 -11.70
CA TYR A 281 14.10 7.34 -10.44
C TYR A 281 15.02 6.62 -9.45
N LEU A 282 15.32 5.33 -9.68
CA LEU A 282 16.27 4.58 -8.86
C LEU A 282 17.73 4.80 -9.26
N LYS A 283 18.01 5.56 -10.32
CA LYS A 283 19.39 5.84 -10.76
C LYS A 283 20.11 6.84 -9.87
N ASP A 284 19.37 7.70 -9.19
CA ASP A 284 19.86 8.79 -8.34
C ASP A 284 20.22 8.33 -6.92
#